data_dfafc77054bb15e1306ca53105fefe5c
#
_entry.id   dfafc77054bb15e1306ca53105fefe5c
#
_cell.length_a   1.000
_cell.length_b   1.000
_cell.length_c   1.000
_cell.angle_alpha   90.00
_cell.angle_beta   90.00
_cell.angle_gamma   90.00
#
_symmetry.space_group_name_H-M   'P 1'
#
loop_
_entity.id
_entity.type
_entity.pdbx_description
1 polymer ?
#
loop_
_entity_poly.entity_id
_entity_poly.type
_entity_poly.pdbx_seq_one_letter_code
_entity_poly.pdbx_strand_id
1 'polypeptide(L)'
;MPSWTDRFWYSAEGLRLHYRDYEGPRDKPPILCIPGLTRNARDFEPVADRYAGQWRVICVELRGRGMSAPNPDPSHYHPRYYVADILKLLDQEGIADAVFFGTSLGGICTMLLASTDADRIAGAMLNDIGPEIDQTGIDRIGSYVGKQVTFSSWEEATTTLADRNGDIFPKWTGDDWDRFTRRIMHETPEGIRFEYDIRIAERFRAPAEAPEDANWDLFDALAGRPLLILRGERSDLLSAEIAERMAQALAGDAELVVVPDVGHTPNLEEPEAQAAMDRLLLRVMDRQD
;
A
#
# COMPACT_ATOMS: atom_id res chain seq x y z
N MET A 1 6.50 -4.11 19.43
CA MET A 1 6.14 -3.09 18.43
C MET A 1 6.70 -1.75 18.88
N PRO A 2 7.35 -0.98 17.98
CA PRO A 2 7.78 0.37 18.30
C PRO A 2 6.56 1.26 18.61
N SER A 3 6.78 2.28 19.43
CA SER A 3 5.74 3.27 19.71
C SER A 3 5.53 4.18 18.51
N TRP A 4 4.29 4.57 18.28
CA TRP A 4 3.93 5.57 17.27
C TRP A 4 3.14 6.71 17.91
N THR A 5 3.04 7.80 17.17
CA THR A 5 2.14 8.91 17.48
C THR A 5 1.06 8.96 16.39
N ASP A 6 -0.21 8.97 16.79
CA ASP A 6 -1.32 9.25 15.88
C ASP A 6 -1.30 10.73 15.51
N ARG A 7 -1.12 11.02 14.22
CA ARG A 7 -1.06 12.37 13.68
C ARG A 7 -2.09 12.58 12.60
N PHE A 8 -2.37 13.84 12.32
CA PHE A 8 -3.39 14.22 11.35
C PHE A 8 -2.87 15.33 10.45
N TRP A 9 -3.26 15.24 9.17
CA TRP A 9 -3.09 16.32 8.22
C TRP A 9 -4.43 16.64 7.57
N TYR A 10 -4.46 17.66 6.72
CA TYR A 10 -5.69 18.11 6.08
C TYR A 10 -5.53 18.11 4.56
N SER A 11 -6.50 17.51 3.86
CA SER A 11 -6.59 17.62 2.40
C SER A 11 -6.83 19.07 1.96
N ALA A 12 -6.70 19.32 0.65
CA ALA A 12 -7.04 20.64 0.09
C ALA A 12 -8.51 21.03 0.32
N GLU A 13 -9.39 20.04 0.50
CA GLU A 13 -10.82 20.20 0.76
C GLU A 13 -11.15 20.29 2.25
N GLY A 14 -10.13 20.23 3.13
CA GLY A 14 -10.29 20.28 4.57
C GLY A 14 -10.67 18.96 5.25
N LEU A 15 -10.57 17.81 4.54
CA LEU A 15 -10.75 16.51 5.19
C LEU A 15 -9.61 16.25 6.16
N ARG A 16 -9.95 15.84 7.38
CA ARG A 16 -8.98 15.40 8.39
C ARG A 16 -8.56 13.97 8.09
N LEU A 17 -7.30 13.78 7.75
CA LEU A 17 -6.69 12.52 7.38
C LEU A 17 -5.68 12.10 8.45
N HIS A 18 -5.51 10.79 8.64
CA HIS A 18 -4.72 10.21 9.72
C HIS A 18 -3.50 9.47 9.20
N TYR A 19 -2.41 9.52 9.96
CA TYR A 19 -1.25 8.66 9.79
C TYR A 19 -0.64 8.27 11.13
N ARG A 20 0.02 7.12 11.18
CA ARG A 20 0.91 6.73 12.26
C ARG A 20 2.32 7.20 11.96
N ASP A 21 2.90 7.97 12.88
CA ASP A 21 4.27 8.49 12.82
C ASP A 21 5.15 7.72 13.78
N TYR A 22 6.03 6.89 13.26
CA TYR A 22 7.05 6.17 14.02
C TYR A 22 8.35 6.95 13.96
N GLU A 23 8.90 7.32 15.13
CA GLU A 23 10.08 8.18 15.21
C GLU A 23 11.33 7.57 14.57
N GLY A 24 12.15 8.43 14.00
CA GLY A 24 13.45 8.14 13.39
C GLY A 24 14.20 9.40 13.00
N PRO A 25 15.43 9.25 12.47
CA PRO A 25 16.25 10.35 11.98
C PRO A 25 15.50 11.22 10.96
N ARG A 26 15.80 12.53 10.97
CA ARG A 26 15.21 13.51 10.04
C ARG A 26 16.21 14.06 9.02
N ASP A 27 17.42 13.54 9.04
CA ASP A 27 18.52 13.89 8.13
C ASP A 27 18.55 13.02 6.85
N LYS A 28 17.55 12.18 6.69
CA LYS A 28 17.33 11.35 5.50
C LYS A 28 15.83 11.22 5.19
N PRO A 29 15.45 10.83 3.95
CA PRO A 29 14.07 10.65 3.56
C PRO A 29 13.33 9.66 4.48
N PRO A 30 12.12 9.96 4.97
CA PRO A 30 11.33 8.98 5.69
C PRO A 30 10.83 7.86 4.76
N ILE A 31 10.50 6.69 5.34
CA ILE A 31 9.71 5.68 4.65
C ILE A 31 8.24 6.09 4.77
N LEU A 32 7.57 6.31 3.63
CA LEU A 32 6.16 6.62 3.55
C LEU A 32 5.38 5.43 2.99
N CYS A 33 4.54 4.83 3.82
CA CYS A 33 3.79 3.62 3.52
C CYS A 33 2.37 3.96 3.08
N ILE A 34 1.96 3.50 1.88
CA ILE A 34 0.62 3.72 1.31
C ILE A 34 -0.09 2.37 1.17
N PRO A 35 -1.20 2.15 1.88
CA PRO A 35 -1.89 0.86 1.90
C PRO A 35 -2.70 0.58 0.64
N GLY A 36 -3.15 -0.69 0.53
CA GLY A 36 -4.08 -1.14 -0.49
C GLY A 36 -5.51 -0.57 -0.34
N LEU A 37 -6.38 -0.95 -1.28
CA LEU A 37 -7.71 -0.35 -1.49
C LEU A 37 -8.58 -0.25 -0.23
N THR A 38 -8.64 -1.31 0.58
CA THR A 38 -9.50 -1.41 1.76
C THR A 38 -8.72 -1.43 3.08
N ARG A 39 -7.44 -1.06 3.02
CA ARG A 39 -6.48 -1.27 4.09
C ARG A 39 -6.18 0.04 4.83
N ASN A 40 -5.46 -0.05 5.93
CA ASN A 40 -5.14 1.07 6.82
C ASN A 40 -3.66 1.03 7.25
N ALA A 41 -3.24 1.93 8.15
CA ALA A 41 -1.86 2.07 8.60
C ALA A 41 -1.28 0.80 9.27
N ARG A 42 -2.13 -0.07 9.85
CA ARG A 42 -1.69 -1.30 10.53
C ARG A 42 -1.08 -2.34 9.58
N ASP A 43 -1.35 -2.25 8.28
CA ASP A 43 -0.74 -3.14 7.30
C ASP A 43 0.78 -3.05 7.27
N PHE A 44 1.33 -1.91 7.68
CA PHE A 44 2.76 -1.66 7.70
C PHE A 44 3.40 -1.80 9.08
N GLU A 45 2.72 -2.45 10.04
CA GLU A 45 3.34 -2.82 11.33
C GLU A 45 4.65 -3.60 11.14
N PRO A 46 4.78 -4.57 10.19
CA PRO A 46 6.04 -5.26 9.94
C PRO A 46 7.18 -4.33 9.47
N VAL A 47 6.85 -3.33 8.67
CA VAL A 47 7.81 -2.30 8.22
C VAL A 47 8.25 -1.43 9.40
N ALA A 48 7.29 -1.00 10.22
CA ALA A 48 7.58 -0.20 11.41
C ALA A 48 8.41 -0.98 12.44
N ASP A 49 8.07 -2.26 12.70
CA ASP A 49 8.81 -3.12 13.61
C ASP A 49 10.28 -3.30 13.18
N ARG A 50 10.53 -3.31 11.86
CA ARG A 50 11.88 -3.49 11.31
C ARG A 50 12.70 -2.20 11.29
N TYR A 51 12.10 -1.07 10.94
CA TYR A 51 12.84 0.14 10.58
C TYR A 51 12.69 1.32 11.54
N ALA A 52 11.65 1.38 12.38
CA ALA A 52 11.46 2.50 13.30
C ALA A 52 12.69 2.70 14.20
N GLY A 53 13.04 3.96 14.45
CA GLY A 53 14.25 4.34 15.16
C GLY A 53 15.50 4.43 14.25
N GLN A 54 15.61 3.59 13.23
CA GLN A 54 16.64 3.70 12.19
C GLN A 54 16.17 4.58 11.02
N TRP A 55 14.86 4.58 10.76
CA TRP A 55 14.15 5.40 9.79
C TRP A 55 12.92 5.99 10.46
N ARG A 56 12.53 7.22 10.09
CA ARG A 56 11.17 7.69 10.36
C ARG A 56 10.23 6.92 9.44
N VAL A 57 9.19 6.28 9.99
CA VAL A 57 8.20 5.53 9.20
C VAL A 57 6.85 6.22 9.35
N ILE A 58 6.24 6.56 8.24
CA ILE A 58 4.95 7.24 8.15
C ILE A 58 3.98 6.29 7.46
N CYS A 59 2.97 5.79 8.18
CA CYS A 59 1.97 4.89 7.62
C CYS A 59 0.65 5.64 7.47
N VAL A 60 0.30 6.01 6.24
CA VAL A 60 -0.90 6.83 5.98
C VAL A 60 -2.17 5.99 5.94
N GLU A 61 -3.28 6.63 6.28
CA GLU A 61 -4.62 6.14 6.02
C GLU A 61 -5.29 7.03 4.98
N LEU A 62 -5.59 6.45 3.83
CA LEU A 62 -6.26 7.18 2.76
C LEU A 62 -7.67 7.60 3.20
N ARG A 63 -8.24 8.64 2.60
CA ARG A 63 -9.61 9.10 2.92
C ARG A 63 -10.61 7.94 2.97
N GLY A 64 -11.44 7.88 4.00
CA GLY A 64 -12.42 6.82 4.23
C GLY A 64 -11.84 5.48 4.71
N ARG A 65 -10.61 5.42 5.22
CA ARG A 65 -10.02 4.24 5.86
C ARG A 65 -9.51 4.59 7.25
N GLY A 66 -9.60 3.64 8.17
CA GLY A 66 -9.13 3.83 9.53
C GLY A 66 -9.71 5.09 10.18
N MET A 67 -8.85 5.92 10.74
CA MET A 67 -9.20 7.18 11.41
C MET A 67 -9.31 8.38 10.45
N SER A 68 -9.03 8.19 9.15
CA SER A 68 -9.21 9.22 8.12
C SER A 68 -10.68 9.46 7.81
N ALA A 69 -11.07 10.72 7.74
CA ALA A 69 -12.47 11.10 7.46
C ALA A 69 -12.96 10.50 6.12
N PRO A 70 -14.20 10.02 6.08
CA PRO A 70 -14.83 9.65 4.82
C PRO A 70 -15.08 10.89 3.96
N ASN A 71 -15.05 10.74 2.64
CA ASN A 71 -15.41 11.83 1.74
C ASN A 71 -16.93 11.91 1.56
N PRO A 72 -17.54 13.10 1.66
CA PRO A 72 -18.96 13.27 1.36
C PRO A 72 -19.32 12.85 -0.07
N ASP A 73 -18.44 13.11 -1.04
CA ASP A 73 -18.58 12.70 -2.44
C ASP A 73 -17.76 11.43 -2.72
N PRO A 74 -18.39 10.27 -2.98
CA PRO A 74 -17.70 9.02 -3.28
C PRO A 74 -16.84 9.06 -4.56
N SER A 75 -17.10 9.98 -5.49
CA SER A 75 -16.29 10.14 -6.70
C SER A 75 -14.85 10.56 -6.40
N HIS A 76 -14.61 11.08 -5.20
CA HIS A 76 -13.28 11.44 -4.70
C HIS A 76 -12.48 10.25 -4.14
N TYR A 77 -13.02 9.03 -4.10
CA TYR A 77 -12.26 7.81 -3.84
C TYR A 77 -11.50 7.37 -5.10
N HIS A 78 -10.54 8.19 -5.52
CA HIS A 78 -9.79 8.02 -6.77
C HIS A 78 -8.30 8.33 -6.54
N PRO A 79 -7.34 7.61 -7.18
CA PRO A 79 -5.89 7.81 -7.01
C PRO A 79 -5.43 9.26 -7.11
N ARG A 80 -5.99 10.06 -8.03
CA ARG A 80 -5.65 11.49 -8.16
C ARG A 80 -5.85 12.30 -6.87
N TYR A 81 -6.93 12.00 -6.12
CA TYR A 81 -7.19 12.67 -4.85
C TYR A 81 -6.28 12.15 -3.74
N TYR A 82 -5.97 10.85 -3.73
CA TYR A 82 -5.03 10.27 -2.77
C TYR A 82 -3.63 10.85 -2.95
N VAL A 83 -3.17 11.00 -4.20
CA VAL A 83 -1.88 11.64 -4.49
C VAL A 83 -1.87 13.10 -4.06
N ALA A 84 -2.93 13.86 -4.34
CA ALA A 84 -3.05 15.24 -3.87
C ALA A 84 -3.01 15.34 -2.34
N ASP A 85 -3.65 14.40 -1.62
CA ASP A 85 -3.60 14.33 -0.16
C ASP A 85 -2.21 14.03 0.36
N ILE A 86 -1.48 13.09 -0.28
CA ILE A 86 -0.12 12.72 0.10
C ILE A 86 0.85 13.88 -0.14
N LEU A 87 0.75 14.57 -1.27
CA LEU A 87 1.55 15.78 -1.53
C LEU A 87 1.30 16.86 -0.46
N LYS A 88 0.04 17.03 -0.03
CA LYS A 88 -0.30 17.92 1.08
C LYS A 88 0.29 17.47 2.42
N LEU A 89 0.35 16.16 2.69
CA LEU A 89 1.04 15.64 3.88
C LEU A 89 2.52 16.01 3.85
N LEU A 90 3.21 15.75 2.73
CA LEU A 90 4.62 16.07 2.58
C LEU A 90 4.88 17.56 2.81
N ASP A 91 4.04 18.45 2.23
CA ASP A 91 4.16 19.90 2.40
C ASP A 91 3.92 20.33 3.85
N GLN A 92 2.87 19.80 4.52
CA GLN A 92 2.53 20.16 5.90
C GLN A 92 3.57 19.68 6.91
N GLU A 93 4.23 18.54 6.64
CA GLU A 93 5.30 17.98 7.47
C GLU A 93 6.69 18.50 7.10
N GLY A 94 6.82 19.32 6.05
CA GLY A 94 8.11 19.83 5.55
C GLY A 94 9.04 18.73 5.05
N ILE A 95 8.47 17.66 4.47
CA ILE A 95 9.21 16.54 3.90
C ILE A 95 9.48 16.84 2.42
N ALA A 96 10.74 16.97 2.06
CA ALA A 96 11.15 17.26 0.68
C ALA A 96 10.87 16.06 -0.23
N ASP A 97 11.35 14.89 0.17
CA ASP A 97 11.20 13.62 -0.53
C ASP A 97 11.04 12.46 0.46
N ALA A 98 10.58 11.31 -0.01
CA ALA A 98 10.39 10.10 0.80
C ALA A 98 10.69 8.83 0.00
N VAL A 99 10.95 7.73 0.72
CA VAL A 99 10.96 6.38 0.14
C VAL A 99 9.55 5.81 0.23
N PHE A 100 8.89 5.65 -0.91
CA PHE A 100 7.50 5.22 -0.95
C PHE A 100 7.36 3.70 -0.93
N PHE A 101 6.66 3.17 0.06
CA PHE A 101 6.28 1.75 0.13
C PHE A 101 4.80 1.63 -0.20
N GLY A 102 4.50 1.36 -1.48
CA GLY A 102 3.13 1.29 -2.00
C GLY A 102 2.64 -0.12 -2.19
N THR A 103 1.60 -0.53 -1.48
CA THR A 103 0.94 -1.84 -1.65
C THR A 103 -0.28 -1.71 -2.54
N SER A 104 -0.36 -2.50 -3.64
CA SER A 104 -1.53 -2.54 -4.53
C SER A 104 -1.94 -1.12 -4.96
N LEU A 105 -3.13 -0.61 -4.57
CA LEU A 105 -3.53 0.77 -4.80
C LEU A 105 -2.45 1.80 -4.38
N GLY A 106 -1.73 1.54 -3.30
CA GLY A 106 -0.62 2.39 -2.85
C GLY A 106 0.50 2.49 -3.88
N GLY A 107 0.78 1.41 -4.61
CA GLY A 107 1.74 1.43 -5.71
C GLY A 107 1.23 2.22 -6.93
N ILE A 108 -0.07 2.13 -7.24
CA ILE A 108 -0.71 2.99 -8.27
C ILE A 108 -0.57 4.47 -7.89
N CYS A 109 -0.81 4.81 -6.61
CA CYS A 109 -0.60 6.17 -6.12
C CYS A 109 0.87 6.60 -6.24
N THR A 110 1.82 5.70 -5.99
CA THR A 110 3.26 6.00 -6.12
C THR A 110 3.65 6.28 -7.57
N MET A 111 3.20 5.48 -8.53
CA MET A 111 3.42 5.72 -9.96
C MET A 111 2.80 7.05 -10.42
N LEU A 112 1.55 7.32 -10.01
CA LEU A 112 0.88 8.57 -10.33
C LEU A 112 1.55 9.79 -9.67
N LEU A 113 2.06 9.65 -8.45
CA LEU A 113 2.83 10.71 -7.78
C LEU A 113 4.13 10.97 -8.53
N ALA A 114 4.85 9.94 -8.99
CA ALA A 114 6.05 10.07 -9.80
C ALA A 114 5.81 10.86 -11.08
N SER A 115 4.70 10.63 -11.77
CA SER A 115 4.33 11.37 -12.97
C SER A 115 3.90 12.83 -12.70
N THR A 116 3.53 13.14 -11.45
CA THR A 116 3.07 14.47 -11.03
C THR A 116 4.23 15.32 -10.50
N ASP A 117 5.05 14.75 -9.61
CA ASP A 117 6.17 15.41 -8.94
C ASP A 117 7.21 14.35 -8.53
N ALA A 118 8.02 13.95 -9.51
CA ALA A 118 9.01 12.89 -9.34
C ALA A 118 10.11 13.21 -8.31
N ASP A 119 10.37 14.49 -8.05
CA ASP A 119 11.39 14.94 -7.09
C ASP A 119 11.01 14.64 -5.64
N ARG A 120 9.74 14.31 -5.39
CA ARG A 120 9.26 13.85 -4.07
C ARG A 120 9.60 12.40 -3.77
N ILE A 121 10.19 11.64 -4.73
CA ILE A 121 10.49 10.21 -4.59
C ILE A 121 12.00 9.98 -4.52
N ALA A 122 12.51 9.67 -3.33
CA ALA A 122 13.88 9.22 -3.12
C ALA A 122 14.11 7.76 -3.55
N GLY A 123 13.08 6.95 -3.52
CA GLY A 123 13.03 5.56 -3.94
C GLY A 123 11.63 5.00 -3.77
N ALA A 124 11.34 3.85 -4.38
CA ALA A 124 10.01 3.26 -4.32
C ALA A 124 10.01 1.72 -4.21
N MET A 125 9.01 1.18 -3.52
CA MET A 125 8.63 -0.23 -3.53
C MET A 125 7.19 -0.33 -4.07
N LEU A 126 7.01 -1.10 -5.12
CA LEU A 126 5.70 -1.49 -5.65
C LEU A 126 5.41 -2.93 -5.18
N ASN A 127 4.53 -3.06 -4.20
CA ASN A 127 4.17 -4.36 -3.64
C ASN A 127 2.98 -4.92 -4.41
N ASP A 128 3.27 -5.86 -5.30
CA ASP A 128 2.36 -6.69 -6.08
C ASP A 128 1.37 -5.91 -6.95
N ILE A 129 1.89 -4.90 -7.65
CA ILE A 129 1.15 -4.06 -8.58
C ILE A 129 2.07 -3.56 -9.69
N GLY A 130 1.50 -3.30 -10.85
CA GLY A 130 2.21 -2.75 -12.00
C GLY A 130 1.30 -1.88 -12.88
N PRO A 131 1.82 -1.43 -14.03
CA PRO A 131 1.07 -0.62 -14.99
C PRO A 131 -0.07 -1.38 -15.68
N GLU A 132 0.06 -2.69 -15.79
CA GLU A 132 -0.99 -3.59 -16.29
C GLU A 132 -1.45 -4.52 -15.16
N ILE A 133 -2.77 -4.72 -15.06
CA ILE A 133 -3.40 -5.47 -13.98
C ILE A 133 -4.25 -6.58 -14.57
N ASP A 134 -4.07 -7.81 -14.08
CA ASP A 134 -4.85 -8.96 -14.53
C ASP A 134 -6.31 -8.83 -14.09
N GLN A 135 -7.24 -9.07 -15.03
CA GLN A 135 -8.67 -8.98 -14.80
C GLN A 135 -9.16 -9.97 -13.73
N THR A 136 -8.48 -11.13 -13.61
CA THR A 136 -8.83 -12.16 -12.61
C THR A 136 -8.75 -11.60 -11.19
N GLY A 137 -7.66 -10.87 -10.87
CA GLY A 137 -7.49 -10.23 -9.56
C GLY A 137 -8.52 -9.10 -9.34
N ILE A 138 -8.80 -8.31 -10.38
CA ILE A 138 -9.84 -7.26 -10.34
C ILE A 138 -11.21 -7.86 -10.02
N ASP A 139 -11.60 -8.94 -10.68
CA ASP A 139 -12.89 -9.62 -10.48
C ASP A 139 -12.98 -10.20 -9.06
N ARG A 140 -11.90 -10.81 -8.56
CA ARG A 140 -11.83 -11.31 -7.19
C ARG A 140 -12.00 -10.18 -6.17
N ILE A 141 -11.28 -9.07 -6.32
CA ILE A 141 -11.40 -7.90 -5.44
C ILE A 141 -12.82 -7.33 -5.52
N GLY A 142 -13.38 -7.16 -6.71
CA GLY A 142 -14.75 -6.70 -6.95
C GLY A 142 -15.82 -7.58 -6.31
N SER A 143 -15.52 -8.86 -6.09
CA SER A 143 -16.43 -9.82 -5.46
C SER A 143 -16.72 -9.51 -3.98
N TYR A 144 -15.82 -8.82 -3.27
CA TYR A 144 -15.97 -8.54 -1.83
C TYR A 144 -15.96 -7.05 -1.46
N VAL A 145 -15.33 -6.17 -2.25
CA VAL A 145 -15.25 -4.74 -1.95
C VAL A 145 -16.64 -4.10 -1.98
N GLY A 146 -16.93 -3.28 -0.95
CA GLY A 146 -18.21 -2.59 -0.79
C GLY A 146 -19.35 -3.46 -0.26
N LYS A 147 -19.06 -4.69 0.16
CA LYS A 147 -20.00 -5.51 0.92
C LYS A 147 -19.85 -5.22 2.41
N GLN A 148 -20.91 -4.73 3.02
CA GLN A 148 -20.93 -4.58 4.47
C GLN A 148 -21.13 -5.97 5.09
N VAL A 149 -20.08 -6.46 5.77
CA VAL A 149 -20.12 -7.70 6.54
C VAL A 149 -19.81 -7.36 7.98
N THR A 150 -20.61 -7.89 8.91
CA THR A 150 -20.41 -7.77 10.36
C THR A 150 -20.32 -9.15 10.94
N PHE A 151 -19.27 -9.42 11.71
CA PHE A 151 -19.05 -10.68 12.39
C PHE A 151 -19.37 -10.54 13.87
N SER A 152 -19.88 -11.60 14.50
CA SER A 152 -20.26 -11.60 15.90
C SER A 152 -19.04 -11.71 16.84
N SER A 153 -17.92 -12.21 16.35
CA SER A 153 -16.68 -12.39 17.10
C SER A 153 -15.44 -12.32 16.23
N TRP A 154 -14.28 -12.09 16.86
CA TRP A 154 -12.98 -12.16 16.19
C TRP A 154 -12.69 -13.55 15.62
N GLU A 155 -13.10 -14.61 16.30
CA GLU A 155 -12.94 -15.99 15.84
C GLU A 155 -13.72 -16.25 14.54
N GLU A 156 -14.99 -15.81 14.46
CA GLU A 156 -15.78 -15.91 13.24
C GLU A 156 -15.15 -15.14 12.08
N ALA A 157 -14.69 -13.90 12.34
CA ALA A 157 -14.04 -13.07 11.35
C ALA A 157 -12.76 -13.74 10.82
N THR A 158 -11.90 -14.22 11.73
CA THR A 158 -10.62 -14.87 11.41
C THR A 158 -10.84 -16.15 10.59
N THR A 159 -11.75 -17.02 11.03
CA THR A 159 -12.09 -18.27 10.32
C THR A 159 -12.61 -17.98 8.91
N THR A 160 -13.51 -17.00 8.79
CA THR A 160 -14.06 -16.62 7.48
C THR A 160 -12.99 -16.08 6.53
N LEU A 161 -12.04 -15.30 7.04
CA LEU A 161 -10.93 -14.80 6.21
C LEU A 161 -9.98 -15.91 5.80
N ALA A 162 -9.65 -16.83 6.72
CA ALA A 162 -8.81 -17.98 6.43
C ALA A 162 -9.45 -18.89 5.36
N ASP A 163 -10.73 -19.18 5.48
CA ASP A 163 -11.46 -20.02 4.51
C ASP A 163 -11.51 -19.38 3.11
N ARG A 164 -11.61 -18.06 3.04
CA ARG A 164 -11.71 -17.32 1.76
C ARG A 164 -10.38 -17.07 1.08
N ASN A 165 -9.29 -16.99 1.83
CA ASN A 165 -7.99 -16.55 1.35
C ASN A 165 -6.86 -17.56 1.60
N GLY A 166 -7.18 -18.77 2.08
CA GLY A 166 -6.19 -19.81 2.38
C GLY A 166 -5.33 -20.19 1.18
N ASP A 167 -5.88 -20.15 -0.02
CA ASP A 167 -5.13 -20.40 -1.27
C ASP A 167 -4.10 -19.30 -1.57
N ILE A 168 -4.33 -18.07 -1.08
CA ILE A 168 -3.43 -16.93 -1.23
C ILE A 168 -2.24 -17.05 -0.29
N PHE A 169 -2.48 -17.55 0.94
CA PHE A 169 -1.46 -17.70 1.99
C PHE A 169 -1.46 -19.12 2.55
N PRO A 170 -1.06 -20.14 1.76
CA PRO A 170 -1.21 -21.55 2.14
C PRO A 170 -0.36 -21.98 3.35
N LYS A 171 0.64 -21.18 3.71
CA LYS A 171 1.52 -21.45 4.87
C LYS A 171 1.09 -20.76 6.15
N TRP A 172 0.06 -19.91 6.10
CA TRP A 172 -0.38 -19.18 7.29
C TRP A 172 -1.04 -20.08 8.31
N THR A 173 -0.69 -19.88 9.56
CA THR A 173 -1.29 -20.52 10.74
C THR A 173 -2.53 -19.76 11.21
N GLY A 174 -3.25 -20.30 12.18
CA GLY A 174 -4.36 -19.61 12.83
C GLY A 174 -3.95 -18.26 13.46
N ASP A 175 -2.74 -18.22 14.06
CA ASP A 175 -2.20 -17.00 14.67
C ASP A 175 -1.89 -15.91 13.61
N ASP A 176 -1.43 -16.31 12.42
CA ASP A 176 -1.19 -15.41 11.31
C ASP A 176 -2.50 -14.79 10.83
N TRP A 177 -3.55 -15.62 10.70
CA TRP A 177 -4.88 -15.16 10.34
C TRP A 177 -5.50 -14.24 11.38
N ASP A 178 -5.34 -14.51 12.68
CA ASP A 178 -5.85 -13.64 13.76
C ASP A 178 -5.15 -12.26 13.71
N ARG A 179 -3.81 -12.25 13.60
CA ARG A 179 -3.06 -10.99 13.45
C ARG A 179 -3.52 -10.19 12.24
N PHE A 180 -3.65 -10.85 11.10
CA PHE A 180 -4.12 -10.21 9.87
C PHE A 180 -5.52 -9.64 10.01
N THR A 181 -6.46 -10.41 10.57
CA THR A 181 -7.84 -9.98 10.80
C THR A 181 -7.88 -8.70 11.64
N ARG A 182 -7.10 -8.64 12.72
CA ARG A 182 -7.01 -7.47 13.61
C ARG A 182 -6.36 -6.26 12.96
N ARG A 183 -5.51 -6.45 11.94
CA ARG A 183 -4.96 -5.34 11.16
C ARG A 183 -6.00 -4.66 10.27
N ILE A 184 -6.96 -5.41 9.74
CA ILE A 184 -7.89 -4.91 8.71
C ILE A 184 -9.30 -4.64 9.21
N MET A 185 -9.63 -5.09 10.41
CA MET A 185 -10.94 -4.92 11.03
C MET A 185 -10.85 -4.19 12.36
N HIS A 186 -11.99 -3.71 12.83
CA HIS A 186 -12.17 -3.12 14.14
C HIS A 186 -13.47 -3.58 14.81
N GLU A 187 -13.51 -3.48 16.12
CA GLU A 187 -14.70 -3.76 16.90
C GLU A 187 -15.61 -2.54 16.97
N THR A 188 -16.90 -2.77 16.79
CA THR A 188 -17.96 -1.77 16.92
C THR A 188 -19.07 -2.30 17.83
N PRO A 189 -20.01 -1.46 18.28
CA PRO A 189 -21.16 -1.93 19.06
C PRO A 189 -22.00 -3.00 18.33
N GLU A 190 -21.96 -3.03 17.00
CA GLU A 190 -22.69 -4.00 16.17
C GLU A 190 -21.89 -5.28 15.87
N GLY A 191 -20.59 -5.31 16.20
CA GLY A 191 -19.69 -6.44 15.95
C GLY A 191 -18.40 -6.04 15.23
N ILE A 192 -17.66 -7.03 14.73
CA ILE A 192 -16.38 -6.87 14.06
C ILE A 192 -16.61 -6.53 12.58
N ARG A 193 -15.99 -5.46 12.07
CA ARG A 193 -16.14 -4.97 10.68
C ARG A 193 -14.83 -4.54 10.06
N PHE A 194 -14.79 -4.53 8.73
CA PHE A 194 -13.73 -3.84 7.99
C PHE A 194 -13.74 -2.34 8.27
N GLU A 195 -12.56 -1.74 8.31
CA GLU A 195 -12.36 -0.34 8.69
C GLU A 195 -12.21 0.57 7.46
N TYR A 196 -13.22 0.54 6.58
CA TYR A 196 -13.25 1.42 5.42
C TYR A 196 -14.68 1.83 5.03
N ASP A 197 -14.82 2.95 4.34
CA ASP A 197 -16.10 3.40 3.78
C ASP A 197 -16.49 2.52 2.59
N ILE A 198 -17.62 1.82 2.69
CA ILE A 198 -18.09 0.88 1.65
C ILE A 198 -18.33 1.55 0.29
N ARG A 199 -18.54 2.89 0.25
CA ARG A 199 -18.74 3.67 -0.99
C ARG A 199 -17.49 3.74 -1.87
N ILE A 200 -16.31 3.31 -1.37
CA ILE A 200 -15.11 3.10 -2.19
C ILE A 200 -15.39 2.18 -3.39
N ALA A 201 -16.29 1.21 -3.23
CA ALA A 201 -16.68 0.29 -4.29
C ALA A 201 -17.38 0.96 -5.48
N GLU A 202 -17.97 2.13 -5.30
CA GLU A 202 -18.67 2.85 -6.39
C GLU A 202 -17.65 3.22 -7.48
N ARG A 203 -16.51 3.76 -7.07
CA ARG A 203 -15.44 4.11 -8.00
C ARG A 203 -14.72 2.89 -8.56
N PHE A 204 -14.50 1.86 -7.75
CA PHE A 204 -13.86 0.62 -8.20
C PHE A 204 -14.66 -0.08 -9.31
N ARG A 205 -15.99 0.09 -9.31
CA ARG A 205 -16.90 -0.47 -10.33
C ARG A 205 -17.04 0.43 -11.56
N ALA A 206 -16.54 1.66 -11.53
CA ALA A 206 -16.56 2.55 -12.67
C ALA A 206 -15.61 2.02 -13.78
N PRO A 207 -15.95 2.20 -15.07
CA PRO A 207 -15.05 1.85 -16.16
C PRO A 207 -13.68 2.51 -15.99
N ALA A 208 -12.62 1.82 -16.42
CA ALA A 208 -11.28 2.41 -16.48
C ALA A 208 -11.30 3.65 -17.39
N GLU A 209 -10.68 4.75 -16.90
CA GLU A 209 -10.72 6.04 -17.63
C GLU A 209 -9.54 6.24 -18.59
N ALA A 210 -8.48 5.44 -18.47
CA ALA A 210 -7.27 5.59 -19.26
C ALA A 210 -7.00 4.39 -20.17
N PRO A 211 -6.41 4.60 -21.36
CA PRO A 211 -5.84 3.53 -22.18
C PRO A 211 -4.72 2.77 -21.44
N GLU A 212 -4.50 1.51 -21.78
CA GLU A 212 -3.43 0.67 -21.20
C GLU A 212 -2.03 1.32 -21.30
N ASP A 213 -1.71 1.98 -22.42
CA ASP A 213 -0.42 2.65 -22.64
C ASP A 213 -0.16 3.79 -21.64
N ALA A 214 -1.19 4.48 -21.16
CA ALA A 214 -1.05 5.57 -20.18
C ALA A 214 -0.52 5.12 -18.83
N ASN A 215 -0.73 3.85 -18.45
CA ASN A 215 -0.24 3.32 -17.19
C ASN A 215 1.27 3.01 -17.23
N TRP A 216 1.84 2.68 -18.39
CA TRP A 216 3.28 2.54 -18.56
C TRP A 216 4.02 3.88 -18.46
N ASP A 217 3.46 4.95 -18.99
CA ASP A 217 4.01 6.31 -18.82
C ASP A 217 4.10 6.69 -17.33
N LEU A 218 3.11 6.28 -16.51
CA LEU A 218 3.15 6.49 -15.06
C LEU A 218 4.26 5.68 -14.39
N PHE A 219 4.50 4.46 -14.84
CA PHE A 219 5.57 3.60 -14.35
C PHE A 219 6.96 4.14 -14.75
N ASP A 220 7.12 4.56 -16.00
CA ASP A 220 8.36 5.09 -16.55
C ASP A 220 8.80 6.40 -15.83
N ALA A 221 7.86 7.12 -15.22
CA ALA A 221 8.16 8.29 -14.39
C ALA A 221 8.99 7.95 -13.13
N LEU A 222 9.11 6.67 -12.76
CA LEU A 222 9.99 6.18 -11.69
C LEU A 222 11.46 6.00 -12.13
N ALA A 223 11.76 6.16 -13.42
CA ALA A 223 13.12 6.05 -13.95
C ALA A 223 14.12 6.95 -13.21
N GLY A 224 15.35 6.48 -13.06
CA GLY A 224 16.40 7.20 -12.34
C GLY A 224 16.29 7.13 -10.81
N ARG A 225 15.41 6.29 -10.25
CA ARG A 225 15.23 6.12 -8.80
C ARG A 225 15.37 4.65 -8.39
N PRO A 226 15.94 4.34 -7.20
CA PRO A 226 15.93 2.98 -6.69
C PRO A 226 14.51 2.44 -6.60
N LEU A 227 14.22 1.37 -7.31
CA LEU A 227 12.91 0.75 -7.37
C LEU A 227 13.01 -0.71 -6.93
N LEU A 228 12.08 -1.14 -6.09
CA LEU A 228 11.83 -2.53 -5.74
C LEU A 228 10.45 -2.93 -6.23
N ILE A 229 10.37 -3.99 -7.03
CA ILE A 229 9.14 -4.63 -7.46
C ILE A 229 9.03 -5.94 -6.66
N LEU A 230 8.10 -6.00 -5.72
CA LEU A 230 7.74 -7.26 -5.05
C LEU A 230 6.58 -7.90 -5.79
N ARG A 231 6.66 -9.20 -6.04
CA ARG A 231 5.57 -9.98 -6.61
C ARG A 231 5.32 -11.24 -5.79
N GLY A 232 4.09 -11.48 -5.40
CA GLY A 232 3.70 -12.79 -4.87
C GLY A 232 3.77 -13.85 -5.98
N GLU A 233 4.41 -14.99 -5.72
CA GLU A 233 4.52 -16.08 -6.72
C GLU A 233 3.16 -16.50 -7.28
N ARG A 234 2.12 -16.47 -6.44
CA ARG A 234 0.74 -16.85 -6.75
C ARG A 234 -0.16 -15.64 -7.05
N SER A 235 0.41 -14.46 -7.31
CA SER A 235 -0.38 -13.27 -7.61
C SER A 235 -1.29 -13.49 -8.81
N ASP A 236 -2.55 -13.15 -8.63
CA ASP A 236 -3.58 -13.11 -9.67
C ASP A 236 -3.84 -11.68 -10.18
N LEU A 237 -3.03 -10.72 -9.72
CA LEU A 237 -3.15 -9.31 -10.08
C LEU A 237 -1.97 -8.79 -10.90
N LEU A 238 -0.74 -9.11 -10.50
CA LEU A 238 0.49 -8.80 -11.23
C LEU A 238 1.02 -10.09 -11.86
N SER A 239 0.96 -10.24 -13.18
CA SER A 239 1.50 -11.41 -13.89
C SER A 239 3.02 -11.43 -13.83
N ALA A 240 3.62 -12.64 -13.94
CA ALA A 240 5.08 -12.76 -13.98
C ALA A 240 5.68 -12.02 -15.20
N GLU A 241 5.01 -12.10 -16.34
CA GLU A 241 5.44 -11.44 -17.57
C GLU A 241 5.49 -9.91 -17.41
N ILE A 242 4.46 -9.32 -16.82
CA ILE A 242 4.43 -7.87 -16.56
C ILE A 242 5.51 -7.47 -15.55
N ALA A 243 5.70 -8.22 -14.48
CA ALA A 243 6.74 -7.92 -13.49
C ALA A 243 8.16 -7.97 -14.10
N GLU A 244 8.43 -8.97 -14.95
CA GLU A 244 9.69 -9.08 -15.68
C GLU A 244 9.89 -7.91 -16.68
N ARG A 245 8.83 -7.53 -17.40
CA ARG A 245 8.84 -6.37 -18.30
C ARG A 245 9.12 -5.07 -17.55
N MET A 246 8.51 -4.88 -16.37
CA MET A 246 8.78 -3.73 -15.49
C MET A 246 10.26 -3.66 -15.08
N ALA A 247 10.83 -4.79 -14.65
CA ALA A 247 12.25 -4.84 -14.28
C ALA A 247 13.20 -4.57 -15.45
N GLN A 248 12.84 -5.02 -16.66
CA GLN A 248 13.60 -4.76 -17.87
C GLN A 248 13.49 -3.30 -18.33
N ALA A 249 12.30 -2.69 -18.25
CA ALA A 249 12.07 -1.30 -18.66
C ALA A 249 12.91 -0.31 -17.85
N LEU A 250 13.11 -0.56 -16.55
CA LEU A 250 13.94 0.27 -15.67
C LEU A 250 15.21 -0.47 -15.21
N ALA A 251 15.87 -1.17 -16.13
CA ALA A 251 17.08 -1.93 -15.86
C ALA A 251 18.18 -1.01 -15.27
N GLY A 252 18.75 -1.44 -14.13
CA GLY A 252 19.71 -0.65 -13.34
C GLY A 252 19.09 0.11 -12.18
N ASP A 253 17.83 0.51 -12.28
CA ASP A 253 17.08 1.14 -11.20
C ASP A 253 16.18 0.14 -10.47
N ALA A 254 15.54 -0.80 -11.19
CA ALA A 254 14.60 -1.76 -10.66
C ALA A 254 15.24 -3.08 -10.23
N GLU A 255 14.80 -3.60 -9.08
CA GLU A 255 15.03 -4.96 -8.62
C GLU A 255 13.67 -5.67 -8.54
N LEU A 256 13.52 -6.84 -9.18
CA LEU A 256 12.36 -7.70 -9.05
C LEU A 256 12.64 -8.82 -8.06
N VAL A 257 11.77 -8.98 -7.08
CA VAL A 257 11.81 -10.09 -6.12
C VAL A 257 10.46 -10.79 -6.09
N VAL A 258 10.47 -12.10 -6.33
CA VAL A 258 9.30 -12.96 -6.23
C VAL A 258 9.27 -13.58 -4.84
N VAL A 259 8.17 -13.39 -4.12
CA VAL A 259 7.94 -13.96 -2.79
C VAL A 259 7.22 -15.30 -2.95
N PRO A 260 7.85 -16.43 -2.54
CA PRO A 260 7.31 -17.77 -2.77
C PRO A 260 6.06 -18.04 -1.93
N ASP A 261 5.13 -18.83 -2.49
CA ASP A 261 3.90 -19.29 -1.83
C ASP A 261 2.96 -18.19 -1.32
N VAL A 262 3.02 -17.00 -1.91
CA VAL A 262 2.17 -15.86 -1.54
C VAL A 262 1.43 -15.35 -2.78
N GLY A 263 0.14 -15.03 -2.61
CA GLY A 263 -0.66 -14.36 -3.63
C GLY A 263 -0.69 -12.84 -3.47
N HIS A 264 -1.78 -12.20 -3.90
CA HIS A 264 -1.93 -10.75 -3.78
C HIS A 264 -2.44 -10.37 -2.38
N THR A 265 -1.58 -9.79 -1.51
CA THR A 265 -0.20 -9.30 -1.70
C THR A 265 0.75 -9.88 -0.65
N PRO A 266 2.08 -9.92 -0.90
CA PRO A 266 3.06 -10.11 0.18
C PRO A 266 2.76 -9.21 1.38
N ASN A 267 2.90 -9.75 2.58
CA ASN A 267 2.57 -9.02 3.82
C ASN A 267 3.77 -8.29 4.45
N LEU A 268 4.92 -8.35 3.79
CA LEU A 268 6.19 -7.72 4.15
C LEU A 268 6.86 -8.32 5.42
N GLU A 269 6.40 -9.49 5.86
CA GLU A 269 7.03 -10.30 6.92
C GLU A 269 7.91 -11.40 6.33
N GLU A 270 7.78 -11.70 5.03
CA GLU A 270 8.53 -12.74 4.36
C GLU A 270 10.01 -12.37 4.27
N PRO A 271 10.93 -13.34 4.53
CA PRO A 271 12.37 -13.08 4.53
C PRO A 271 12.88 -12.47 3.22
N GLU A 272 12.32 -12.90 2.08
CA GLU A 272 12.68 -12.39 0.75
C GLU A 272 12.28 -10.91 0.60
N ALA A 273 11.06 -10.56 1.03
CA ALA A 273 10.57 -9.18 1.02
C ALA A 273 11.41 -8.30 1.93
N GLN A 274 11.70 -8.75 3.16
CA GLN A 274 12.51 -8.01 4.13
C GLN A 274 13.93 -7.76 3.61
N ALA A 275 14.60 -8.78 3.08
CA ALA A 275 15.94 -8.62 2.51
C ALA A 275 15.98 -7.68 1.30
N ALA A 276 14.92 -7.68 0.48
CA ALA A 276 14.80 -6.79 -0.66
C ALA A 276 14.55 -5.32 -0.23
N MET A 277 13.70 -5.11 0.78
CA MET A 277 13.51 -3.77 1.37
C MET A 277 14.80 -3.19 1.95
N ASP A 278 15.63 -4.01 2.62
CA ASP A 278 16.94 -3.57 3.11
C ASP A 278 17.85 -3.10 1.98
N ARG A 279 17.92 -3.85 0.87
CA ARG A 279 18.72 -3.47 -0.31
C ARG A 279 18.21 -2.19 -0.97
N LEU A 280 16.88 -2.02 -1.07
CA LEU A 280 16.29 -0.79 -1.58
C LEU A 280 16.75 0.42 -0.75
N LEU A 281 16.65 0.33 0.59
CA LEU A 281 17.02 1.43 1.48
C LEU A 281 18.52 1.74 1.42
N LEU A 282 19.40 0.74 1.28
CA LEU A 282 20.83 0.95 1.04
C LEU A 282 21.07 1.70 -0.26
N ARG A 283 20.43 1.29 -1.37
CA ARG A 283 20.54 1.98 -2.67
C ARG A 283 20.05 3.43 -2.64
N VAL A 284 19.05 3.74 -1.81
CA VAL A 284 18.60 5.13 -1.60
C VAL A 284 19.68 5.94 -0.90
N MET A 285 20.34 5.39 0.14
CA MET A 285 21.40 6.09 0.84
C MET A 285 22.63 6.34 -0.03
N ASP A 286 23.03 5.35 -0.84
CA ASP A 286 24.18 5.47 -1.76
C ASP A 286 24.03 6.56 -2.82
N ARG A 287 22.79 7.04 -3.08
CA ARG A 287 22.52 8.13 -4.02
C ARG A 287 22.45 9.52 -3.38
N GLN A 288 22.44 9.59 -2.06
CA GLN A 288 22.44 10.86 -1.33
C GLN A 288 23.86 11.37 -1.03
N ASP A 289 24.86 10.47 -1.10
CA ASP A 289 26.29 10.77 -1.00
C ASP A 289 26.89 11.21 -2.36
#